data_5b822a428c948644457e5f3081a4b34b
#
_entry.id   5b822a428c948644457e5f3081a4b34b
#
_cell.length_a   1.000
_cell.length_b   1.000
_cell.length_c   1.000
_cell.angle_alpha   90.00
_cell.angle_beta   90.00
_cell.angle_gamma   90.00
#
_symmetry.space_group_name_H-M   'P 1'
#
loop_
_entity.id
_entity.type
_entity.pdbx_description
1 polymer ?
#
loop_
_entity_poly.entity_id
_entity_poly.type
_entity_poly.pdbx_seq_one_letter_code
_entity_poly.pdbx_strand_id
1 'polypeptide(L)'
;MPQKKISSASLLALSVMSGSAFADITQQVEDALNFYHYGKNGAIKVDLNYRYENVDQDRGPQRTANANTARLRAGLLSPVFHGLQGYAEYEGNLAMQEDFNSLRNNRTAYSTVADPEKSELNQLWISYAGIPDTVIKGGRQRIKLDDDRFIGNVGWRQMETTFDSVLVTHNNQQIYGLTVNAGYIGNVQTFTSTTENIEAPILNVNYKVGDYGNLVGYGYWLDYTERENYEKSSQTYGLRMTNFQKPGDTYKIGDNYGLVYTAEWSHQEDYGHGAAQYQANRYNVMVGFTAYNFTFQGAMEQLDGKGLNRTFDTPLGTNHAFQGWADLFLVTPNNGIRDVFGTVHATLDRGNVILSGVYHDFTDDTGQLHYGKEWDFSAIKKFGKHYSVLAKYAYYDADQFSTDTQKIWVQANISF
;
A
#
# COMPACT_ATOMS: atom_id res chain seq x y z
N MET A 1 -31.74 -21.77 18.58
CA MET A 1 -30.65 -21.25 17.74
C MET A 1 -29.57 -22.33 17.65
N PRO A 2 -29.28 -22.94 16.51
CA PRO A 2 -28.26 -23.97 16.41
C PRO A 2 -26.90 -23.31 16.16
N GLN A 3 -25.97 -23.53 17.08
CA GLN A 3 -24.54 -23.21 16.91
C GLN A 3 -23.99 -24.02 15.72
N LYS A 4 -23.61 -23.37 14.65
CA LYS A 4 -22.82 -23.99 13.59
C LYS A 4 -21.40 -24.19 14.10
N LYS A 5 -21.02 -25.45 14.27
CA LYS A 5 -19.66 -25.88 14.55
C LYS A 5 -18.78 -25.53 13.34
N ILE A 6 -17.83 -24.63 13.53
CA ILE A 6 -16.72 -24.41 12.59
C ILE A 6 -15.91 -25.70 12.56
N SER A 7 -15.79 -26.34 11.43
CA SER A 7 -15.02 -27.58 11.29
C SER A 7 -13.53 -27.26 11.40
N SER A 8 -12.90 -27.83 12.41
CA SER A 8 -11.48 -27.71 12.78
C SER A 8 -10.51 -28.40 11.80
N ALA A 9 -10.93 -28.75 10.58
CA ALA A 9 -10.13 -29.54 9.66
C ALA A 9 -9.14 -28.73 8.78
N SER A 10 -9.30 -27.41 8.67
CA SER A 10 -8.42 -26.60 7.80
C SER A 10 -7.18 -26.02 8.48
N LEU A 11 -7.08 -26.08 9.80
CA LEU A 11 -5.91 -25.55 10.53
C LEU A 11 -4.82 -26.60 10.82
N LEU A 12 -5.06 -27.88 10.51
CA LEU A 12 -4.12 -28.96 10.88
C LEU A 12 -3.08 -29.29 9.80
N ALA A 13 -3.15 -28.73 8.61
CA ALA A 13 -2.22 -29.05 7.53
C ALA A 13 -0.87 -28.30 7.57
N LEU A 14 -0.75 -27.26 8.37
CA LEU A 14 0.50 -26.46 8.47
C LEU A 14 1.41 -26.84 9.67
N SER A 15 1.01 -27.75 10.53
CA SER A 15 1.74 -28.05 11.78
C SER A 15 2.66 -29.26 11.76
N VAL A 16 2.84 -29.96 10.63
CA VAL A 16 3.58 -31.24 10.60
C VAL A 16 4.73 -31.28 9.59
N MET A 17 5.22 -30.17 9.09
CA MET A 17 6.52 -30.18 8.41
C MET A 17 7.61 -29.78 9.40
N SER A 18 8.57 -30.69 9.67
CA SER A 18 9.74 -30.41 10.49
C SER A 18 10.56 -29.28 9.85
N GLY A 19 11.20 -28.41 10.65
CA GLY A 19 12.01 -27.29 10.15
C GLY A 19 13.08 -27.68 9.12
N SER A 20 13.55 -28.93 9.12
CA SER A 20 14.48 -29.51 8.15
C SER A 20 13.85 -29.72 6.76
N ALA A 21 12.59 -30.17 6.69
CA ALA A 21 11.91 -30.38 5.41
C ALA A 21 11.62 -29.05 4.69
N PHE A 22 11.29 -27.98 5.43
CA PHE A 22 11.16 -26.64 4.85
C PHE A 22 12.50 -26.08 4.34
N ALA A 23 13.60 -26.32 5.06
CA ALA A 23 14.93 -25.90 4.64
C ALA A 23 15.37 -26.62 3.34
N ASP A 24 15.11 -27.91 3.22
CA ASP A 24 15.41 -28.71 2.02
C ASP A 24 14.62 -28.25 0.80
N ILE A 25 13.31 -28.00 0.94
CA ILE A 25 12.47 -27.49 -0.14
C ILE A 25 12.93 -26.08 -0.57
N THR A 26 13.25 -25.22 0.39
CA THR A 26 13.75 -23.87 0.11
C THR A 26 15.02 -23.91 -0.72
N GLN A 27 15.99 -24.77 -0.33
CA GLN A 27 17.24 -24.91 -1.05
C GLN A 27 17.03 -25.48 -2.46
N GLN A 28 16.15 -26.46 -2.63
CA GLN A 28 15.81 -27.01 -3.95
C GLN A 28 15.19 -25.96 -4.87
N VAL A 29 14.32 -25.08 -4.36
CA VAL A 29 13.72 -23.98 -5.14
C VAL A 29 14.79 -22.92 -5.45
N GLU A 30 15.62 -22.52 -4.50
CA GLU A 30 16.72 -21.59 -4.74
C GLU A 30 17.67 -22.15 -5.83
N ASP A 31 18.05 -23.42 -5.77
CA ASP A 31 18.92 -24.08 -6.74
C ASP A 31 18.26 -24.15 -8.12
N ALA A 32 16.95 -24.46 -8.18
CA ALA A 32 16.20 -24.49 -9.43
C ALA A 32 16.10 -23.11 -10.09
N LEU A 33 15.93 -22.04 -9.31
CA LEU A 33 15.89 -20.66 -9.82
C LEU A 33 17.29 -20.15 -10.19
N ASN A 34 18.34 -20.61 -9.50
CA ASN A 34 19.71 -20.20 -9.72
C ASN A 34 20.30 -20.70 -11.04
N PHE A 35 19.70 -21.69 -11.73
CA PHE A 35 20.18 -22.09 -13.06
C PHE A 35 20.05 -20.95 -14.11
N TYR A 36 19.14 -19.99 -13.85
CA TYR A 36 18.84 -18.88 -14.74
C TYR A 36 19.61 -17.62 -14.32
N HIS A 37 20.94 -17.68 -14.36
CA HIS A 37 21.77 -16.52 -14.10
C HIS A 37 22.24 -15.87 -15.42
N TYR A 38 21.75 -14.68 -15.70
CA TYR A 38 22.28 -13.81 -16.77
C TYR A 38 23.29 -12.83 -16.17
N GLY A 39 24.47 -13.32 -15.82
CA GLY A 39 25.46 -12.50 -15.15
C GLY A 39 25.04 -12.07 -13.74
N LYS A 40 25.71 -11.07 -13.18
CA LYS A 40 25.61 -10.72 -11.75
C LYS A 40 24.25 -10.17 -11.31
N ASN A 41 23.44 -9.62 -12.23
CA ASN A 41 22.20 -8.89 -11.89
C ASN A 41 20.94 -9.46 -12.55
N GLY A 42 21.05 -10.56 -13.31
CA GLY A 42 19.90 -11.28 -13.84
C GLY A 42 19.27 -12.18 -12.77
N ALA A 43 17.94 -12.30 -12.77
CA ALA A 43 17.22 -13.15 -11.82
C ALA A 43 15.85 -13.57 -12.34
N ILE A 44 15.40 -14.76 -11.94
CA ILE A 44 13.98 -15.11 -11.91
C ILE A 44 13.45 -14.71 -10.54
N LYS A 45 12.28 -14.08 -10.53
CA LYS A 45 11.56 -13.70 -9.31
C LYS A 45 10.23 -14.41 -9.28
N VAL A 46 9.88 -15.01 -8.15
CA VAL A 46 8.59 -15.67 -7.94
C VAL A 46 8.00 -15.21 -6.61
N ASP A 47 6.75 -14.83 -6.64
CA ASP A 47 5.99 -14.47 -5.43
C ASP A 47 4.62 -15.15 -5.48
N LEU A 48 4.35 -15.95 -4.44
CA LEU A 48 3.08 -16.63 -4.23
C LEU A 48 2.43 -16.07 -2.97
N ASN A 49 1.17 -15.67 -3.07
CA ASN A 49 0.41 -15.14 -1.95
C ASN A 49 -0.94 -15.85 -1.86
N TYR A 50 -1.20 -16.51 -0.76
CA TYR A 50 -2.53 -16.99 -0.40
C TYR A 50 -3.16 -16.04 0.60
N ARG A 51 -4.46 -15.70 0.42
CA ARG A 51 -5.23 -14.84 1.32
C ARG A 51 -6.63 -15.39 1.53
N TYR A 52 -7.04 -15.44 2.79
CA TYR A 52 -8.42 -15.45 3.21
C TYR A 52 -8.79 -14.06 3.72
N GLU A 53 -9.89 -13.50 3.23
CA GLU A 53 -10.47 -12.24 3.71
C GLU A 53 -11.96 -12.44 3.98
N ASN A 54 -12.40 -12.08 5.19
CA ASN A 54 -13.80 -12.04 5.58
C ASN A 54 -14.20 -10.58 5.83
N VAL A 55 -15.36 -10.17 5.30
CA VAL A 55 -15.95 -8.84 5.52
C VAL A 55 -17.39 -9.01 5.95
N ASP A 56 -17.70 -8.59 7.17
CA ASP A 56 -19.04 -8.60 7.75
C ASP A 56 -19.47 -7.18 8.10
N GLN A 57 -20.65 -6.76 7.57
CA GLN A 57 -21.22 -5.43 7.77
C GLN A 57 -22.60 -5.58 8.43
N ASP A 58 -22.69 -5.19 9.70
CA ASP A 58 -23.95 -5.31 10.43
C ASP A 58 -25.01 -4.38 9.84
N ARG A 59 -26.21 -4.94 9.58
CA ARG A 59 -27.33 -4.22 8.94
C ARG A 59 -27.02 -3.59 7.59
N GLY A 60 -25.88 -3.92 6.98
CA GLY A 60 -25.57 -3.56 5.60
C GLY A 60 -26.51 -4.28 4.62
N PRO A 61 -26.74 -3.72 3.42
CA PRO A 61 -27.56 -4.37 2.40
C PRO A 61 -26.88 -5.61 1.80
N GLN A 62 -25.57 -5.75 2.00
CA GLN A 62 -24.77 -6.84 1.44
C GLN A 62 -24.66 -8.02 2.41
N ARG A 63 -24.46 -9.20 1.82
CA ARG A 63 -24.11 -10.42 2.56
C ARG A 63 -22.65 -10.37 2.95
N THR A 64 -22.32 -11.05 4.05
CA THR A 64 -20.93 -11.29 4.49
C THR A 64 -20.10 -11.84 3.32
N ALA A 65 -18.95 -11.22 3.07
CA ALA A 65 -17.99 -11.73 2.09
C ALA A 65 -17.04 -12.76 2.72
N ASN A 66 -16.73 -13.80 1.93
CA ASN A 66 -15.68 -14.78 2.24
C ASN A 66 -14.86 -15.02 0.97
N ALA A 67 -13.70 -14.41 0.92
CA ALA A 67 -12.79 -14.52 -0.21
C ALA A 67 -11.61 -15.43 0.12
N ASN A 68 -11.40 -16.46 -0.70
CA ASN A 68 -10.17 -17.26 -0.70
C ASN A 68 -9.50 -17.04 -2.05
N THR A 69 -8.34 -16.41 -2.05
CA THR A 69 -7.62 -16.05 -3.26
C THR A 69 -6.17 -16.50 -3.21
N ALA A 70 -5.60 -16.79 -4.37
CA ALA A 70 -4.20 -17.13 -4.52
C ALA A 70 -3.60 -16.38 -5.71
N ARG A 71 -2.53 -15.62 -5.45
CA ARG A 71 -1.82 -14.85 -6.47
C ARG A 71 -0.45 -15.44 -6.76
N LEU A 72 -0.11 -15.47 -8.05
CA LEU A 72 1.25 -15.73 -8.55
C LEU A 72 1.78 -14.47 -9.25
N ARG A 73 2.99 -14.04 -8.90
CA ARG A 73 3.83 -13.18 -9.73
C ARG A 73 5.05 -13.97 -10.17
N ALA A 74 5.39 -13.87 -11.44
CA ALA A 74 6.58 -14.51 -12.01
C ALA A 74 7.30 -13.52 -12.92
N GLY A 75 8.52 -13.16 -12.57
CA GLY A 75 9.28 -12.11 -13.22
C GLY A 75 10.65 -12.57 -13.69
N LEU A 76 11.10 -11.96 -14.78
CA LEU A 76 12.39 -12.17 -15.42
C LEU A 76 13.15 -10.86 -15.50
N LEU A 77 14.22 -10.74 -14.71
CA LEU A 77 15.13 -9.60 -14.72
C LEU A 77 16.33 -9.94 -15.58
N SER A 78 16.64 -9.10 -16.60
CA SER A 78 17.83 -9.28 -17.41
C SER A 78 19.10 -8.93 -16.62
N PRO A 79 20.29 -9.41 -17.03
CA PRO A 79 21.56 -8.81 -16.61
C PRO A 79 21.66 -7.36 -17.07
N VAL A 80 22.54 -6.60 -16.42
CA VAL A 80 22.90 -5.26 -16.91
C VAL A 80 23.88 -5.36 -18.07
N PHE A 81 23.54 -4.71 -19.18
CA PHE A 81 24.39 -4.62 -20.37
C PHE A 81 24.59 -3.15 -20.75
N HIS A 82 25.83 -2.64 -20.61
CA HIS A 82 26.17 -1.22 -20.86
C HIS A 82 25.23 -0.21 -20.18
N GLY A 83 24.84 -0.50 -18.93
CA GLY A 83 23.90 0.33 -18.17
C GLY A 83 22.42 0.07 -18.46
N LEU A 84 22.09 -0.76 -19.44
CA LEU A 84 20.71 -1.16 -19.76
C LEU A 84 20.32 -2.41 -18.99
N GLN A 85 19.07 -2.44 -18.48
CA GLN A 85 18.45 -3.58 -17.83
C GLN A 85 16.96 -3.63 -18.15
N GLY A 86 16.44 -4.83 -18.39
CA GLY A 86 15.02 -5.06 -18.68
C GLY A 86 14.36 -5.97 -17.65
N TYR A 87 13.06 -5.84 -17.51
CA TYR A 87 12.23 -6.68 -16.63
C TYR A 87 10.88 -6.95 -17.28
N ALA A 88 10.41 -8.18 -17.15
CA ALA A 88 9.06 -8.59 -17.50
C ALA A 88 8.49 -9.40 -16.35
N GLU A 89 7.25 -9.13 -15.92
CA GLU A 89 6.56 -9.81 -14.83
C GLU A 89 5.11 -10.10 -15.20
N TYR A 90 4.75 -11.36 -15.10
CA TYR A 90 3.36 -11.83 -15.12
C TYR A 90 2.76 -11.74 -13.72
N GLU A 91 1.49 -11.37 -13.62
CA GLU A 91 0.69 -11.46 -12.41
C GLU A 91 -0.65 -12.17 -12.71
N GLY A 92 -1.05 -13.07 -11.82
CA GLY A 92 -2.34 -13.75 -11.92
C GLY A 92 -2.92 -14.03 -10.54
N ASN A 93 -4.22 -13.76 -10.38
CA ASN A 93 -4.99 -14.05 -9.18
C ASN A 93 -6.11 -15.04 -9.49
N LEU A 94 -6.22 -16.08 -8.68
CA LEU A 94 -7.25 -17.10 -8.72
C LEU A 94 -8.17 -16.95 -7.51
N ALA A 95 -9.48 -16.90 -7.72
CA ALA A 95 -10.49 -16.95 -6.68
C ALA A 95 -10.94 -18.41 -6.44
N MET A 96 -10.50 -19.02 -5.35
CA MET A 96 -10.91 -20.38 -4.97
C MET A 96 -12.28 -20.43 -4.31
N GLN A 97 -12.75 -19.33 -3.74
CA GLN A 97 -14.09 -19.12 -3.23
C GLN A 97 -14.53 -17.71 -3.58
N GLU A 98 -15.69 -17.58 -4.19
CA GLU A 98 -16.18 -16.33 -4.76
C GLU A 98 -17.40 -15.75 -4.02
N ASP A 99 -17.58 -16.02 -2.73
CA ASP A 99 -18.65 -15.41 -1.93
C ASP A 99 -18.26 -13.98 -1.52
N PHE A 100 -17.90 -13.14 -2.51
CA PHE A 100 -17.51 -11.75 -2.35
C PHE A 100 -17.73 -10.96 -3.65
N ASN A 101 -17.86 -9.63 -3.51
CA ASN A 101 -17.88 -8.71 -4.64
C ASN A 101 -16.44 -8.28 -4.97
N SER A 102 -15.90 -8.79 -6.09
CA SER A 102 -14.55 -8.40 -6.53
C SER A 102 -14.50 -7.09 -7.32
N LEU A 103 -15.62 -6.38 -7.46
CA LEU A 103 -15.86 -5.26 -8.38
C LEU A 103 -15.86 -5.67 -9.87
N ARG A 104 -15.56 -6.93 -10.21
CA ARG A 104 -15.44 -7.45 -11.58
C ARG A 104 -16.21 -8.75 -11.83
N ASN A 105 -16.79 -9.37 -10.80
CA ASN A 105 -17.51 -10.65 -10.90
C ASN A 105 -19.04 -10.51 -10.83
N ASN A 106 -19.59 -9.29 -10.84
CA ASN A 106 -21.02 -8.97 -10.73
C ASN A 106 -21.72 -9.52 -9.47
N ARG A 107 -20.97 -9.89 -8.42
CA ARG A 107 -21.54 -10.40 -7.17
C ARG A 107 -21.84 -9.26 -6.16
N THR A 108 -22.60 -8.27 -6.61
CA THR A 108 -22.92 -7.06 -5.85
C THR A 108 -23.76 -7.30 -4.59
N ALA A 109 -24.32 -8.50 -4.42
CA ALA A 109 -25.05 -8.91 -3.22
C ALA A 109 -24.15 -9.19 -2.02
N TYR A 110 -22.83 -9.26 -2.21
CA TYR A 110 -21.85 -9.49 -1.15
C TYR A 110 -21.04 -8.22 -0.85
N SER A 111 -20.51 -8.13 0.35
CA SER A 111 -19.52 -7.10 0.71
C SER A 111 -18.29 -7.16 -0.19
N THR A 112 -17.63 -6.02 -0.35
CA THR A 112 -16.54 -5.88 -1.32
C THR A 112 -15.21 -6.42 -0.78
N VAL A 113 -14.57 -7.27 -1.57
CA VAL A 113 -13.15 -7.63 -1.51
C VAL A 113 -12.59 -7.44 -2.91
N ALA A 114 -11.87 -6.36 -3.14
CA ALA A 114 -11.45 -5.92 -4.48
C ALA A 114 -10.24 -6.72 -5.01
N ASP A 115 -10.36 -8.06 -5.02
CA ASP A 115 -9.37 -9.02 -5.49
C ASP A 115 -9.94 -9.85 -6.66
N PRO A 116 -10.07 -9.29 -7.88
CA PRO A 116 -10.66 -9.98 -9.02
C PRO A 116 -9.80 -11.16 -9.49
N GLU A 117 -10.45 -12.20 -10.01
CA GLU A 117 -9.77 -13.24 -10.75
C GLU A 117 -9.35 -12.69 -12.13
N LYS A 118 -8.07 -12.42 -12.28
CA LYS A 118 -7.47 -11.83 -13.47
C LYS A 118 -6.04 -12.30 -13.67
N SER A 119 -5.57 -12.18 -14.91
CA SER A 119 -4.19 -12.43 -15.33
C SER A 119 -3.73 -11.30 -16.23
N GLU A 120 -2.54 -10.77 -16.02
CA GLU A 120 -2.01 -9.67 -16.81
C GLU A 120 -0.49 -9.62 -16.86
N LEU A 121 0.03 -8.82 -17.79
CA LEU A 121 1.41 -8.38 -17.79
C LEU A 121 1.54 -7.23 -16.79
N ASN A 122 2.01 -7.55 -15.58
CA ASN A 122 2.09 -6.60 -14.48
C ASN A 122 3.18 -5.55 -14.70
N GLN A 123 4.37 -5.97 -15.13
CA GLN A 123 5.46 -5.05 -15.43
C GLN A 123 6.16 -5.44 -16.74
N LEU A 124 6.50 -4.44 -17.53
CA LEU A 124 7.38 -4.56 -18.70
C LEU A 124 8.13 -3.25 -18.89
N TRP A 125 9.39 -3.19 -18.47
CA TRP A 125 10.16 -1.96 -18.52
C TRP A 125 11.60 -2.20 -18.92
N ILE A 126 12.23 -1.13 -19.42
CA ILE A 126 13.67 -1.02 -19.62
C ILE A 126 14.19 0.15 -18.80
N SER A 127 15.37 0.00 -18.21
CA SER A 127 16.05 1.08 -17.49
C SER A 127 17.48 1.29 -18.02
N TYR A 128 17.96 2.52 -17.88
CA TYR A 128 19.32 2.92 -18.23
C TYR A 128 19.98 3.63 -17.06
N ALA A 129 21.12 3.13 -16.62
CA ALA A 129 21.94 3.65 -15.52
C ALA A 129 23.37 4.02 -15.96
N GLY A 130 23.55 4.41 -17.24
CA GLY A 130 24.85 4.82 -17.77
C GLY A 130 25.20 6.30 -17.53
N ILE A 131 24.28 7.10 -16.99
CA ILE A 131 24.52 8.48 -16.59
C ILE A 131 24.85 8.47 -15.08
N PRO A 132 25.93 9.16 -14.64
CA PRO A 132 26.27 9.22 -13.21
C PRO A 132 25.08 9.63 -12.35
N ASP A 133 24.88 8.90 -11.25
CA ASP A 133 23.85 9.17 -10.23
C ASP A 133 22.41 9.16 -10.75
N THR A 134 22.18 8.71 -11.99
CA THR A 134 20.88 8.82 -12.66
C THR A 134 20.41 7.48 -13.20
N VAL A 135 19.16 7.14 -12.93
CA VAL A 135 18.44 6.02 -13.55
C VAL A 135 17.25 6.56 -14.31
N ILE A 136 17.14 6.20 -15.59
CA ILE A 136 15.96 6.46 -16.42
C ILE A 136 15.25 5.12 -16.61
N LYS A 137 13.95 5.04 -16.32
CA LYS A 137 13.15 3.83 -16.49
C LYS A 137 11.90 4.15 -17.29
N GLY A 138 11.63 3.37 -18.34
CA GLY A 138 10.44 3.54 -19.20
C GLY A 138 9.72 2.23 -19.42
N GLY A 139 8.38 2.29 -19.48
CA GLY A 139 7.47 1.17 -19.68
C GLY A 139 6.50 0.99 -18.52
N ARG A 140 5.81 -0.16 -18.48
CA ARG A 140 4.91 -0.52 -17.38
C ARG A 140 5.71 -0.89 -16.15
N GLN A 141 5.59 -0.09 -15.11
CA GLN A 141 6.42 -0.21 -13.92
C GLN A 141 5.64 0.10 -12.65
N ARG A 142 6.11 -0.45 -11.54
CA ARG A 142 5.71 -0.06 -10.20
C ARG A 142 6.36 1.27 -9.84
N ILE A 143 5.58 2.23 -9.38
CA ILE A 143 6.07 3.49 -8.81
C ILE A 143 5.57 3.56 -7.37
N LYS A 144 6.48 3.85 -6.44
CA LYS A 144 6.22 4.03 -5.02
C LYS A 144 7.00 5.26 -4.56
N LEU A 145 6.30 6.28 -4.11
CA LEU A 145 6.91 7.50 -3.61
C LEU A 145 6.50 7.72 -2.15
N ASP A 146 7.49 8.04 -1.32
CA ASP A 146 7.35 8.32 0.11
C ASP A 146 6.67 7.16 0.89
N ASP A 147 5.49 7.39 1.44
CA ASP A 147 4.68 6.40 2.16
C ASP A 147 3.53 5.83 1.32
N ASP A 148 3.61 5.99 -0.01
CA ASP A 148 2.57 5.56 -0.96
C ASP A 148 1.22 6.30 -0.81
N ARG A 149 1.15 7.40 -0.05
CA ARG A 149 -0.09 8.14 0.15
C ARG A 149 -0.64 8.76 -1.13
N PHE A 150 0.23 9.27 -2.00
CA PHE A 150 -0.14 9.91 -3.27
C PHE A 150 0.08 9.03 -4.48
N ILE A 151 1.24 8.37 -4.55
CA ILE A 151 1.60 7.46 -5.64
C ILE A 151 2.14 6.17 -5.04
N GLY A 152 1.37 5.10 -5.15
CA GLY A 152 1.67 3.78 -4.64
C GLY A 152 1.13 2.68 -5.54
N ASN A 153 1.56 1.46 -5.29
CA ASN A 153 1.18 0.30 -6.11
C ASN A 153 -0.02 -0.48 -5.60
N VAL A 154 -0.69 -0.01 -4.54
CA VAL A 154 -1.78 -0.75 -3.87
C VAL A 154 -1.38 -2.20 -3.53
N GLY A 155 -0.12 -2.41 -3.13
CA GLY A 155 0.47 -3.74 -2.91
C GLY A 155 -0.16 -4.56 -1.79
N TRP A 156 -1.14 -4.01 -1.11
CA TRP A 156 -2.01 -4.70 -0.17
C TRP A 156 -2.94 -5.68 -0.89
N ARG A 157 -3.48 -5.33 -2.08
CA ARG A 157 -4.39 -6.18 -2.83
C ARG A 157 -3.66 -7.31 -3.55
N GLN A 158 -4.41 -8.32 -4.02
CA GLN A 158 -3.84 -9.45 -4.75
C GLN A 158 -3.23 -8.99 -6.07
N MET A 159 -3.98 -8.25 -6.89
CA MET A 159 -3.43 -7.53 -8.02
C MET A 159 -2.89 -6.17 -7.55
N GLU A 160 -1.95 -5.61 -8.27
CA GLU A 160 -1.40 -4.31 -7.90
C GLU A 160 -1.63 -3.23 -8.98
N THR A 161 -1.44 -1.98 -8.59
CA THR A 161 -1.44 -0.87 -9.54
C THR A 161 -0.04 -0.70 -10.12
N THR A 162 0.05 -0.60 -11.45
CA THR A 162 1.27 -0.28 -12.19
C THR A 162 1.02 0.85 -13.18
N PHE A 163 2.09 1.47 -13.65
CA PHE A 163 2.03 2.72 -14.40
C PHE A 163 2.80 2.59 -15.71
N ASP A 164 2.14 2.86 -16.84
CA ASP A 164 2.82 3.05 -18.12
C ASP A 164 3.44 4.47 -18.11
N SER A 165 4.75 4.56 -17.95
CA SER A 165 5.41 5.77 -17.51
C SER A 165 6.87 5.85 -17.91
N VAL A 166 7.42 7.06 -17.86
CA VAL A 166 8.86 7.31 -17.82
C VAL A 166 9.21 8.00 -16.51
N LEU A 167 10.17 7.45 -15.78
CA LEU A 167 10.66 7.98 -14.51
C LEU A 167 12.17 8.19 -14.57
N VAL A 168 12.62 9.36 -14.16
CA VAL A 168 14.03 9.70 -13.95
C VAL A 168 14.25 9.83 -12.45
N THR A 169 15.17 9.04 -11.89
CA THR A 169 15.63 9.16 -10.50
C THR A 169 17.09 9.61 -10.50
N HIS A 170 17.37 10.75 -9.89
CA HIS A 170 18.71 11.28 -9.74
C HIS A 170 19.09 11.35 -8.26
N ASN A 171 20.15 10.60 -7.86
CA ASN A 171 20.71 10.59 -6.51
C ASN A 171 21.97 11.46 -6.51
N ASN A 172 21.85 12.72 -6.13
CA ASN A 172 22.93 13.69 -6.26
C ASN A 172 24.09 13.40 -5.29
N GLN A 173 25.29 13.11 -5.84
CA GLN A 173 26.48 12.82 -5.05
C GLN A 173 27.16 14.09 -4.51
N GLN A 174 26.95 15.23 -5.14
CA GLN A 174 27.54 16.51 -4.72
C GLN A 174 26.75 17.13 -3.57
N ILE A 175 25.42 16.99 -3.59
CA ILE A 175 24.52 17.37 -2.50
C ILE A 175 24.11 16.07 -1.80
N TYR A 176 24.90 15.69 -0.78
CA TYR A 176 24.66 14.46 -0.05
C TYR A 176 23.23 14.37 0.49
N GLY A 177 22.56 13.26 0.15
CA GLY A 177 21.19 12.99 0.60
C GLY A 177 20.09 13.61 -0.25
N LEU A 178 20.40 14.27 -1.38
CA LEU A 178 19.40 14.76 -2.31
C LEU A 178 19.03 13.68 -3.34
N THR A 179 17.74 13.33 -3.41
CA THR A 179 17.16 12.47 -4.44
C THR A 179 16.05 13.24 -5.14
N VAL A 180 16.07 13.25 -6.48
CA VAL A 180 15.03 13.85 -7.30
C VAL A 180 14.39 12.74 -8.16
N ASN A 181 13.07 12.60 -8.06
CA ASN A 181 12.26 11.79 -8.94
C ASN A 181 11.41 12.71 -9.82
N ALA A 182 11.56 12.62 -11.13
CA ALA A 182 10.75 13.36 -12.09
C ALA A 182 10.25 12.41 -13.17
N GLY A 183 8.97 12.48 -13.53
CA GLY A 183 8.41 11.53 -14.48
C GLY A 183 7.11 11.98 -15.09
N TYR A 184 6.60 11.12 -15.97
CA TYR A 184 5.32 11.27 -16.62
C TYR A 184 4.62 9.92 -16.68
N ILE A 185 3.37 9.88 -16.23
CA ILE A 185 2.50 8.70 -16.27
C ILE A 185 1.47 8.94 -17.38
N GLY A 186 1.37 8.00 -18.34
CA GLY A 186 0.41 8.04 -19.44
C GLY A 186 -0.80 7.12 -19.24
N ASN A 187 -0.63 6.02 -18.47
CA ASN A 187 -1.71 5.10 -18.14
C ASN A 187 -1.50 4.51 -16.74
N VAL A 188 -2.61 4.20 -16.11
CA VAL A 188 -2.67 3.45 -14.83
C VAL A 188 -3.32 2.10 -15.10
N GLN A 189 -2.59 1.02 -14.88
CA GLN A 189 -3.18 -0.32 -14.75
C GLN A 189 -3.56 -0.51 -13.29
N THR A 190 -4.86 -0.52 -12.99
CA THR A 190 -5.35 -0.54 -11.61
C THR A 190 -5.30 -1.94 -10.99
N PHE A 191 -5.33 -2.02 -9.68
CA PHE A 191 -5.41 -3.29 -8.91
C PHE A 191 -6.71 -4.10 -9.19
N THR A 192 -7.70 -3.52 -9.87
CA THR A 192 -8.89 -4.23 -10.36
C THR A 192 -8.77 -4.68 -11.81
N SER A 193 -7.56 -4.62 -12.39
CA SER A 193 -7.24 -4.96 -13.79
C SER A 193 -8.06 -4.14 -14.80
N THR A 194 -8.17 -2.84 -14.57
CA THR A 194 -8.65 -1.84 -15.53
C THR A 194 -7.54 -0.89 -15.89
N THR A 195 -7.57 -0.37 -17.11
CA THR A 195 -6.65 0.68 -17.54
C THR A 195 -7.37 2.02 -17.52
N GLU A 196 -6.77 3.02 -16.91
CA GLU A 196 -7.24 4.40 -16.90
C GLU A 196 -6.21 5.28 -17.63
N ASN A 197 -6.67 6.07 -18.61
CA ASN A 197 -5.80 6.99 -19.36
C ASN A 197 -5.63 8.29 -18.57
N ILE A 198 -4.37 8.73 -18.42
CA ILE A 198 -4.01 9.91 -17.63
C ILE A 198 -2.83 10.64 -18.27
N GLU A 199 -2.80 11.95 -18.12
CA GLU A 199 -1.63 12.79 -18.38
C GLU A 199 -1.13 13.34 -17.05
N ALA A 200 -0.04 12.73 -16.53
CA ALA A 200 0.38 13.04 -15.17
C ALA A 200 1.89 13.28 -15.06
N PRO A 201 2.35 14.52 -15.22
CA PRO A 201 3.67 14.94 -14.75
C PRO A 201 3.79 14.77 -13.23
N ILE A 202 4.92 14.26 -12.77
CA ILE A 202 5.20 14.07 -11.35
C ILE A 202 6.59 14.58 -11.01
N LEU A 203 6.72 15.21 -9.84
CA LEU A 203 7.98 15.64 -9.26
C LEU A 203 8.00 15.35 -7.77
N ASN A 204 9.08 14.72 -7.29
CA ASN A 204 9.31 14.47 -5.87
C ASN A 204 10.80 14.71 -5.58
N VAL A 205 11.06 15.57 -4.62
CA VAL A 205 12.41 15.95 -4.20
C VAL A 205 12.58 15.61 -2.74
N ASN A 206 13.43 14.66 -2.44
CA ASN A 206 13.73 14.20 -1.08
C ASN A 206 15.15 14.65 -0.69
N TYR A 207 15.27 15.33 0.42
CA TYR A 207 16.54 15.73 1.00
C TYR A 207 16.69 15.15 2.41
N LYS A 208 17.72 14.33 2.60
CA LYS A 208 18.06 13.78 3.92
C LYS A 208 18.73 14.84 4.78
N VAL A 209 18.06 15.28 5.83
CA VAL A 209 18.54 16.29 6.79
C VAL A 209 19.36 15.60 7.90
N GLY A 210 20.57 15.14 7.57
CA GLY A 210 21.43 14.43 8.52
C GLY A 210 20.71 13.24 9.17
N ASP A 211 20.75 13.17 10.50
CA ASP A 211 20.07 12.13 11.29
C ASP A 211 18.63 12.51 11.66
N TYR A 212 18.19 13.72 11.34
CA TYR A 212 16.87 14.22 11.67
C TYR A 212 15.76 13.69 10.73
N GLY A 213 16.09 13.02 9.65
CA GLY A 213 15.11 12.44 8.72
C GLY A 213 15.14 13.08 7.34
N ASN A 214 13.98 13.06 6.66
CA ASN A 214 13.85 13.49 5.28
C ASN A 214 12.90 14.68 5.17
N LEU A 215 13.34 15.72 4.45
CA LEU A 215 12.51 16.81 3.99
C LEU A 215 12.12 16.52 2.53
N VAL A 216 10.84 16.40 2.26
CA VAL A 216 10.30 16.05 0.93
C VAL A 216 9.40 17.16 0.43
N GLY A 217 9.69 17.68 -0.76
CA GLY A 217 8.81 18.56 -1.51
C GLY A 217 8.30 17.82 -2.74
N TYR A 218 7.02 17.97 -3.07
CA TYR A 218 6.45 17.28 -4.22
C TYR A 218 5.37 18.10 -4.94
N GLY A 219 5.15 17.75 -6.21
CA GLY A 219 4.06 18.22 -7.05
C GLY A 219 3.59 17.09 -7.98
N TYR A 220 2.29 16.86 -8.00
CA TYR A 220 1.63 15.86 -8.84
C TYR A 220 0.48 16.51 -9.58
N TRP A 221 0.48 16.39 -10.91
CA TRP A 221 -0.53 16.97 -11.82
C TRP A 221 -1.24 15.83 -12.53
N LEU A 222 -2.44 15.48 -12.09
CA LEU A 222 -3.20 14.33 -12.57
C LEU A 222 -4.33 14.83 -13.46
N ASP A 223 -4.27 14.57 -14.76
CA ASP A 223 -5.34 14.86 -15.70
C ASP A 223 -5.86 13.57 -16.33
N TYR A 224 -6.99 13.08 -15.85
CA TYR A 224 -7.64 11.91 -16.42
C TYR A 224 -8.36 12.31 -17.71
N THR A 225 -8.09 11.58 -18.80
CA THR A 225 -8.58 11.93 -20.14
C THR A 225 -9.89 11.23 -20.53
N GLU A 226 -10.37 10.32 -19.67
CA GLU A 226 -11.65 9.62 -19.83
C GLU A 226 -12.72 10.27 -18.96
N ARG A 227 -13.88 10.58 -19.56
CA ARG A 227 -14.93 11.37 -18.91
C ARG A 227 -15.43 10.79 -17.59
N GLU A 228 -15.46 9.48 -17.48
CA GLU A 228 -15.86 8.76 -16.24
C GLU A 228 -14.88 8.95 -15.08
N ASN A 229 -13.68 9.43 -15.34
CA ASN A 229 -12.63 9.64 -14.34
C ASN A 229 -12.26 11.11 -14.13
N TYR A 230 -12.93 12.05 -14.80
CA TYR A 230 -12.59 13.49 -14.71
C TYR A 230 -12.60 14.04 -13.28
N GLU A 231 -13.46 13.50 -12.40
CA GLU A 231 -13.52 13.90 -10.99
C GLU A 231 -12.26 13.57 -10.19
N LYS A 232 -11.40 12.67 -10.71
CA LYS A 232 -10.10 12.33 -10.10
C LYS A 232 -8.99 13.32 -10.51
N SER A 233 -9.24 14.18 -11.52
CA SER A 233 -8.23 15.12 -12.03
C SER A 233 -7.97 16.22 -11.02
N SER A 234 -6.71 16.41 -10.65
CA SER A 234 -6.29 17.33 -9.61
C SER A 234 -4.81 17.67 -9.71
N GLN A 235 -4.40 18.81 -9.17
CA GLN A 235 -3.01 19.11 -8.90
C GLN A 235 -2.76 19.19 -7.40
N THR A 236 -1.69 18.56 -6.93
CA THR A 236 -1.35 18.47 -5.51
C THR A 236 0.09 18.92 -5.29
N TYR A 237 0.30 19.78 -4.32
CA TYR A 237 1.62 20.21 -3.87
C TYR A 237 1.76 19.95 -2.37
N GLY A 238 2.94 19.58 -1.93
CA GLY A 238 3.14 19.34 -0.51
C GLY A 238 4.58 19.45 -0.04
N LEU A 239 4.68 19.58 1.26
CA LEU A 239 5.94 19.56 1.98
C LEU A 239 5.80 18.64 3.20
N ARG A 240 6.75 17.71 3.35
CA ARG A 240 6.79 16.72 4.41
C ARG A 240 8.14 16.69 5.08
N MET A 241 8.14 16.67 6.40
CA MET A 241 9.32 16.35 7.22
C MET A 241 9.02 15.08 8.02
N THR A 242 9.84 14.04 7.88
CA THR A 242 9.63 12.78 8.59
C THR A 242 10.93 12.07 8.89
N ASN A 243 10.98 11.40 10.04
CA ASN A 243 12.03 10.43 10.35
C ASN A 243 11.47 9.00 10.50
N PHE A 244 10.19 8.79 10.16
CA PHE A 244 9.51 7.51 10.29
C PHE A 244 8.96 7.05 8.93
N GLN A 245 9.40 5.88 8.47
CA GLN A 245 8.91 5.24 7.25
C GLN A 245 8.38 3.83 7.54
N LYS A 246 8.87 3.18 8.60
CA LYS A 246 8.46 1.82 9.01
C LYS A 246 8.69 1.62 10.51
N PRO A 247 8.01 0.64 11.12
CA PRO A 247 8.29 0.25 12.51
C PRO A 247 9.78 -0.03 12.74
N GLY A 248 10.36 0.65 13.74
CA GLY A 248 11.77 0.58 14.05
C GLY A 248 12.61 1.79 13.60
N ASP A 249 12.10 2.61 12.68
CA ASP A 249 12.74 3.89 12.35
C ASP A 249 12.58 4.86 13.52
N THR A 250 13.64 5.58 13.85
CA THR A 250 13.63 6.51 14.99
C THR A 250 14.86 7.44 14.96
N TYR A 251 14.70 8.66 15.47
CA TYR A 251 15.84 9.49 15.87
C TYR A 251 16.32 9.05 17.27
N LYS A 252 17.50 8.47 17.34
CA LYS A 252 18.04 7.91 18.57
C LYS A 252 18.39 9.00 19.59
N ILE A 253 17.88 8.87 20.82
CA ILE A 253 18.24 9.71 21.96
C ILE A 253 19.22 8.95 22.88
N GLY A 254 19.30 7.63 22.75
CA GLY A 254 20.17 6.73 23.49
C GLY A 254 20.09 5.32 22.89
N ASP A 255 20.69 4.35 23.55
CA ASP A 255 20.80 2.98 22.99
C ASP A 255 19.43 2.32 22.77
N ASN A 256 18.46 2.58 23.64
CA ASN A 256 17.15 1.91 23.63
C ASN A 256 15.96 2.87 23.42
N TYR A 257 16.21 4.16 23.21
CA TYR A 257 15.17 5.18 23.13
C TYR A 257 15.35 6.05 21.88
N GLY A 258 14.25 6.49 21.33
CA GLY A 258 14.27 7.42 20.21
C GLY A 258 12.94 8.14 20.04
N LEU A 259 12.95 9.17 19.20
CA LEU A 259 11.78 9.94 18.79
C LEU A 259 11.37 9.55 17.36
N VAL A 260 10.08 9.53 17.11
CA VAL A 260 9.49 9.41 15.79
C VAL A 260 8.56 10.58 15.55
N TYR A 261 8.57 11.13 14.33
CA TYR A 261 7.73 12.25 13.97
C TYR A 261 7.52 12.34 12.47
N THR A 262 6.37 12.91 12.12
CA THR A 262 6.01 13.35 10.76
C THR A 262 5.22 14.64 10.89
N ALA A 263 5.50 15.60 10.03
CA ALA A 263 4.70 16.79 9.82
C ALA A 263 4.59 17.03 8.32
N GLU A 264 3.37 17.06 7.79
CA GLU A 264 3.11 17.21 6.38
C GLU A 264 1.91 18.13 6.15
N TRP A 265 2.05 18.99 5.17
CA TRP A 265 0.98 19.79 4.60
C TRP A 265 0.93 19.60 3.11
N SER A 266 -0.26 19.46 2.57
CA SER A 266 -0.53 19.39 1.14
C SER A 266 -1.70 20.26 0.76
N HIS A 267 -1.62 20.86 -0.40
CA HIS A 267 -2.69 21.62 -1.03
C HIS A 267 -3.08 20.96 -2.34
N GLN A 268 -4.38 20.83 -2.58
CA GLN A 268 -4.94 20.24 -3.80
C GLN A 268 -6.01 21.15 -4.37
N GLU A 269 -6.02 21.28 -5.69
CA GLU A 269 -7.04 21.99 -6.43
C GLU A 269 -7.34 21.26 -7.75
N ASP A 270 -8.39 21.67 -8.43
CA ASP A 270 -8.75 21.12 -9.74
C ASP A 270 -7.64 21.35 -10.78
N TYR A 271 -7.54 20.42 -11.74
CA TYR A 271 -6.58 20.47 -12.83
C TYR A 271 -7.14 19.80 -14.08
N GLY A 272 -6.75 20.30 -15.27
CA GLY A 272 -7.08 19.68 -16.55
C GLY A 272 -8.60 19.55 -16.75
N HIS A 273 -9.06 18.32 -16.92
CA HIS A 273 -10.49 18.02 -17.12
C HIS A 273 -11.29 17.95 -15.80
N GLY A 274 -10.73 18.34 -14.67
CA GLY A 274 -11.41 18.34 -13.37
C GLY A 274 -12.79 19.01 -13.43
N ALA A 275 -13.82 18.29 -12.94
CA ALA A 275 -15.22 18.67 -13.17
C ALA A 275 -15.70 19.84 -12.29
N ALA A 276 -15.04 20.15 -11.20
CA ALA A 276 -15.46 21.18 -10.24
C ALA A 276 -14.27 21.98 -9.74
N GLN A 277 -14.43 23.31 -9.69
CA GLN A 277 -13.43 24.16 -9.04
C GLN A 277 -13.48 23.97 -7.53
N TYR A 278 -12.35 23.62 -6.93
CA TYR A 278 -12.20 23.47 -5.49
C TYR A 278 -10.78 23.74 -5.04
N GLN A 279 -10.63 23.95 -3.75
CA GLN A 279 -9.35 23.97 -3.05
C GLN A 279 -9.52 23.22 -1.74
N ALA A 280 -8.64 22.27 -1.48
CA ALA A 280 -8.66 21.43 -0.30
C ALA A 280 -7.24 21.28 0.26
N ASN A 281 -7.11 21.12 1.56
CA ASN A 281 -5.83 20.91 2.21
C ASN A 281 -5.84 19.54 2.91
N ARG A 282 -4.65 19.00 3.06
CA ARG A 282 -4.38 17.86 3.93
C ARG A 282 -3.31 18.24 4.95
N TYR A 283 -3.53 17.83 6.17
CA TYR A 283 -2.59 17.96 7.28
C TYR A 283 -2.33 16.59 7.87
N ASN A 284 -1.06 16.22 8.07
CA ASN A 284 -0.69 14.99 8.75
C ASN A 284 0.41 15.31 9.78
N VAL A 285 0.10 15.07 11.05
CA VAL A 285 1.03 15.27 12.15
C VAL A 285 1.08 14.00 12.99
N MET A 286 2.27 13.46 13.18
CA MET A 286 2.53 12.31 14.03
C MET A 286 3.70 12.58 14.92
N VAL A 287 3.59 12.22 16.19
CA VAL A 287 4.68 12.22 17.17
C VAL A 287 4.65 10.92 17.94
N GLY A 288 5.81 10.46 18.33
CA GLY A 288 5.91 9.24 19.10
C GLY A 288 7.32 9.00 19.63
N PHE A 289 7.49 7.89 20.28
CA PHE A 289 8.75 7.44 20.80
C PHE A 289 8.95 5.95 20.64
N THR A 290 10.20 5.55 20.52
CA THR A 290 10.62 4.14 20.61
C THR A 290 11.22 3.89 21.98
N ALA A 291 10.88 2.73 22.55
CA ALA A 291 11.51 2.22 23.77
C ALA A 291 11.75 0.71 23.60
N TYR A 292 13.03 0.32 23.60
CA TYR A 292 13.42 -1.06 23.27
C TYR A 292 12.86 -1.53 21.92
N ASN A 293 11.99 -2.54 21.95
CA ASN A 293 11.36 -3.12 20.75
C ASN A 293 9.97 -2.53 20.47
N PHE A 294 9.55 -1.51 21.20
CA PHE A 294 8.23 -0.90 21.06
C PHE A 294 8.33 0.49 20.44
N THR A 295 7.34 0.82 19.63
CA THR A 295 7.11 2.18 19.11
C THR A 295 5.68 2.59 19.46
N PHE A 296 5.55 3.75 20.09
CA PHE A 296 4.27 4.35 20.47
C PHE A 296 4.11 5.66 19.68
N GLN A 297 2.96 5.86 19.09
CA GLN A 297 2.67 7.03 18.27
C GLN A 297 1.28 7.57 18.57
N GLY A 298 1.15 8.90 18.55
CA GLY A 298 -0.11 9.61 18.43
C GLY A 298 -0.09 10.45 17.17
N ALA A 299 -1.17 10.46 16.41
CA ALA A 299 -1.24 11.14 15.14
C ALA A 299 -2.62 11.74 14.86
N MET A 300 -2.63 12.72 13.96
CA MET A 300 -3.82 13.27 13.35
C MET A 300 -3.57 13.44 11.86
N GLU A 301 -4.47 12.89 11.05
CA GLU A 301 -4.57 13.21 9.62
C GLU A 301 -5.93 13.84 9.33
N GLN A 302 -5.93 14.97 8.61
CA GLN A 302 -7.15 15.63 8.15
C GLN A 302 -7.08 15.85 6.65
N LEU A 303 -8.18 15.50 5.97
CA LEU A 303 -8.42 15.78 4.56
C LEU A 303 -9.68 16.62 4.45
N ASP A 304 -9.56 17.80 3.85
CA ASP A 304 -10.68 18.73 3.68
C ASP A 304 -11.74 18.17 2.73
N GLY A 305 -13.02 18.45 3.04
CA GLY A 305 -14.17 18.22 2.17
C GLY A 305 -14.94 19.51 1.93
N LYS A 306 -15.29 19.77 0.68
CA LYS A 306 -16.06 20.96 0.27
C LYS A 306 -17.34 20.57 -0.48
N GLY A 307 -17.80 19.33 -0.31
CA GLY A 307 -18.96 18.75 -0.97
C GLY A 307 -18.59 17.73 -2.05
N LEU A 308 -19.59 17.25 -2.78
CA LEU A 308 -19.44 16.22 -3.79
C LEU A 308 -18.39 16.60 -4.85
N ASN A 309 -17.44 15.72 -5.10
CA ASN A 309 -16.31 15.87 -6.02
C ASN A 309 -15.44 17.12 -5.73
N ARG A 310 -15.38 17.53 -4.45
CA ARG A 310 -14.58 18.66 -3.97
C ARG A 310 -13.87 18.31 -2.67
N THR A 311 -13.30 17.12 -2.63
CA THR A 311 -12.60 16.58 -1.49
C THR A 311 -11.11 16.47 -1.80
N PHE A 312 -10.29 16.50 -0.77
CA PHE A 312 -8.89 16.14 -0.94
C PHE A 312 -8.78 14.63 -1.13
N ASP A 313 -8.43 14.18 -2.33
CA ASP A 313 -8.35 12.77 -2.68
C ASP A 313 -6.96 12.33 -3.17
N THR A 314 -6.69 11.04 -3.05
CA THR A 314 -5.41 10.44 -3.47
C THR A 314 -5.66 9.22 -4.35
N PRO A 315 -6.13 9.43 -5.61
CA PRO A 315 -6.61 8.36 -6.48
C PRO A 315 -5.52 7.33 -6.88
N LEU A 316 -4.24 7.71 -6.85
CA LEU A 316 -3.10 6.81 -7.13
C LEU A 316 -2.43 6.28 -5.87
N GLY A 317 -3.00 6.53 -4.69
CA GLY A 317 -2.44 6.15 -3.40
C GLY A 317 -2.74 4.71 -2.99
N THR A 318 -1.96 4.20 -2.03
CA THR A 318 -2.25 2.92 -1.33
C THR A 318 -3.10 3.21 -0.09
N ASN A 319 -4.38 3.54 -0.31
CA ASN A 319 -5.25 4.11 0.72
C ASN A 319 -5.57 3.18 1.90
N HIS A 320 -5.47 1.85 1.73
CA HIS A 320 -5.66 0.88 2.83
C HIS A 320 -4.74 1.09 4.06
N ALA A 321 -3.61 1.76 3.88
CA ALA A 321 -2.68 2.06 4.97
C ALA A 321 -3.11 3.25 5.84
N PHE A 322 -4.18 3.97 5.44
CA PHE A 322 -4.63 5.22 6.03
C PHE A 322 -6.12 5.15 6.38
N GLN A 323 -6.57 5.95 7.36
CA GLN A 323 -7.95 6.05 7.83
C GLN A 323 -8.62 4.70 8.12
N GLY A 324 -7.88 3.82 8.84
CA GLY A 324 -8.39 2.51 9.30
C GLY A 324 -8.36 1.40 8.24
N TRP A 325 -8.33 0.16 8.71
CA TRP A 325 -8.20 -1.02 7.85
C TRP A 325 -9.54 -1.62 7.44
N ALA A 326 -10.65 -1.12 7.99
CA ALA A 326 -11.98 -1.48 7.50
C ALA A 326 -12.26 -0.96 6.07
N ASP A 327 -11.40 -0.09 5.52
CA ASP A 327 -11.47 0.45 4.16
C ASP A 327 -12.76 1.27 3.89
N LEU A 328 -13.31 1.94 4.91
CA LEU A 328 -14.52 2.74 4.76
C LEU A 328 -14.24 4.14 4.22
N PHE A 329 -13.00 4.60 4.33
CA PHE A 329 -12.56 5.93 3.95
C PHE A 329 -11.50 5.92 2.83
N LEU A 330 -11.56 4.93 1.93
CA LEU A 330 -10.67 4.87 0.74
C LEU A 330 -10.86 6.07 -0.20
N VAL A 331 -12.05 6.67 -0.17
CA VAL A 331 -12.39 7.94 -0.80
C VAL A 331 -12.81 8.89 0.31
N THR A 332 -12.33 10.12 0.26
CA THR A 332 -12.64 11.12 1.28
C THR A 332 -14.15 11.47 1.27
N PRO A 333 -14.84 11.42 2.42
CA PRO A 333 -16.24 11.84 2.51
C PRO A 333 -16.45 13.31 2.08
N ASN A 334 -17.64 13.62 1.60
CA ASN A 334 -17.99 14.98 1.12
C ASN A 334 -17.74 16.09 2.14
N ASN A 335 -17.83 15.79 3.43
CA ASN A 335 -17.56 16.71 4.54
C ASN A 335 -16.12 16.58 5.06
N GLY A 336 -15.21 16.00 4.26
CA GLY A 336 -13.86 15.72 4.71
C GLY A 336 -13.77 14.61 5.76
N ILE A 337 -12.57 14.39 6.24
CA ILE A 337 -12.29 13.46 7.34
C ILE A 337 -11.16 13.98 8.20
N ARG A 338 -11.32 13.88 9.50
CA ARG A 338 -10.26 14.00 10.50
C ARG A 338 -10.16 12.69 11.25
N ASP A 339 -8.99 12.07 11.16
CA ASP A 339 -8.63 10.84 11.85
C ASP A 339 -7.62 11.17 12.96
N VAL A 340 -8.02 10.96 14.21
CA VAL A 340 -7.11 11.04 15.37
C VAL A 340 -6.84 9.63 15.84
N PHE A 341 -5.58 9.21 15.80
CA PHE A 341 -5.26 7.82 16.08
C PHE A 341 -4.03 7.62 16.95
N GLY A 342 -4.01 6.50 17.64
CA GLY A 342 -2.89 6.04 18.45
C GLY A 342 -2.42 4.67 17.99
N THR A 343 -1.09 4.49 17.87
CA THR A 343 -0.49 3.25 17.38
C THR A 343 0.54 2.71 18.35
N VAL A 344 0.54 1.39 18.50
CA VAL A 344 1.60 0.64 19.18
C VAL A 344 2.14 -0.42 18.22
N HIS A 345 3.45 -0.38 17.99
CA HIS A 345 4.17 -1.43 17.28
C HIS A 345 5.12 -2.17 18.23
N ALA A 346 5.26 -3.47 18.06
CA ALA A 346 6.28 -4.27 18.72
C ALA A 346 7.06 -5.08 17.69
N THR A 347 8.39 -4.95 17.68
CA THR A 347 9.29 -5.68 16.78
C THR A 347 10.07 -6.69 17.62
N LEU A 348 9.68 -7.95 17.57
CA LEU A 348 10.19 -9.03 18.41
C LEU A 348 10.98 -10.05 17.59
N ASP A 349 11.66 -10.98 18.28
CA ASP A 349 12.43 -12.08 17.64
C ASP A 349 13.35 -11.55 16.52
N ARG A 350 14.16 -10.51 16.84
CA ARG A 350 15.07 -9.85 15.90
C ARG A 350 14.41 -9.36 14.59
N GLY A 351 13.14 -8.95 14.68
CA GLY A 351 12.36 -8.47 13.54
C GLY A 351 11.56 -9.54 12.79
N ASN A 352 11.59 -10.78 13.25
CA ASN A 352 10.79 -11.86 12.64
C ASN A 352 9.31 -11.83 13.06
N VAL A 353 8.99 -11.22 14.21
CA VAL A 353 7.62 -11.02 14.67
C VAL A 353 7.34 -9.52 14.77
N ILE A 354 6.32 -9.04 14.06
CA ILE A 354 5.86 -7.65 14.12
C ILE A 354 4.40 -7.68 14.54
N LEU A 355 4.10 -6.98 15.63
CA LEU A 355 2.75 -6.79 16.13
C LEU A 355 2.38 -5.33 15.99
N SER A 356 1.15 -5.04 15.61
CA SER A 356 0.63 -3.67 15.54
C SER A 356 -0.77 -3.63 16.12
N GLY A 357 -1.07 -2.58 16.89
CA GLY A 357 -2.40 -2.22 17.32
C GLY A 357 -2.63 -0.74 17.06
N VAL A 358 -3.77 -0.39 16.48
CA VAL A 358 -4.16 0.99 16.21
C VAL A 358 -5.57 1.24 16.72
N TYR A 359 -5.80 2.42 17.24
CA TYR A 359 -7.12 2.93 17.58
C TYR A 359 -7.33 4.24 16.82
N HIS A 360 -8.47 4.36 16.16
CA HIS A 360 -8.88 5.53 15.39
C HIS A 360 -10.17 6.13 15.96
N ASP A 361 -10.26 7.46 15.90
CA ASP A 361 -11.47 8.24 16.17
C ASP A 361 -11.70 9.19 14.98
N PHE A 362 -12.79 8.96 14.23
CA PHE A 362 -13.07 9.64 12.96
C PHE A 362 -14.18 10.68 13.12
N THR A 363 -13.92 11.87 12.61
CA THR A 363 -14.92 12.93 12.48
C THR A 363 -14.90 13.52 11.07
N ASP A 364 -15.87 14.38 10.72
CA ASP A 364 -15.72 15.27 9.58
C ASP A 364 -14.53 16.25 9.81
N ASP A 365 -14.12 17.00 8.81
CA ASP A 365 -12.98 17.92 8.90
C ASP A 365 -13.23 19.08 9.89
N THR A 366 -14.49 19.41 10.20
CA THR A 366 -14.88 20.43 11.17
C THR A 366 -14.99 19.89 12.60
N GLY A 367 -15.08 18.59 12.80
CA GLY A 367 -15.30 17.92 14.07
C GLY A 367 -16.74 18.01 14.59
N GLN A 368 -17.71 18.30 13.72
CA GLN A 368 -19.13 18.41 14.07
C GLN A 368 -19.88 17.08 13.92
N LEU A 369 -19.51 16.27 12.93
CA LEU A 369 -20.07 14.96 12.68
C LEU A 369 -19.08 13.91 13.17
N HIS A 370 -19.45 13.07 14.11
CA HIS A 370 -18.66 11.93 14.52
C HIS A 370 -18.98 10.73 13.63
N TYR A 371 -18.02 10.27 12.87
CA TYR A 371 -18.22 9.16 11.92
C TYR A 371 -18.23 7.81 12.60
N GLY A 372 -17.36 7.61 13.59
CA GLY A 372 -17.20 6.35 14.31
C GLY A 372 -15.77 6.13 14.80
N LYS A 373 -15.49 4.93 15.24
CA LYS A 373 -14.21 4.50 15.82
C LYS A 373 -13.76 3.19 15.20
N GLU A 374 -12.45 2.94 15.16
CA GLU A 374 -11.93 1.69 14.64
C GLU A 374 -10.80 1.14 15.51
N TRP A 375 -10.78 -0.17 15.65
CA TRP A 375 -9.72 -0.93 16.29
C TRP A 375 -9.06 -1.86 15.26
N ASP A 376 -7.77 -1.75 15.14
CA ASP A 376 -6.98 -2.51 14.18
C ASP A 376 -5.89 -3.30 14.88
N PHE A 377 -5.74 -4.57 14.51
CA PHE A 377 -4.69 -5.44 15.03
C PHE A 377 -4.04 -6.24 13.91
N SER A 378 -2.72 -6.37 13.95
CA SER A 378 -2.01 -7.27 13.04
C SER A 378 -0.85 -7.98 13.72
N ALA A 379 -0.57 -9.19 13.24
CA ALA A 379 0.57 -9.99 13.63
C ALA A 379 1.21 -10.60 12.37
N ILE A 380 2.49 -10.32 12.17
CA ILE A 380 3.30 -10.87 11.07
C ILE A 380 4.36 -11.76 11.69
N LYS A 381 4.51 -13.00 11.19
CA LYS A 381 5.65 -13.87 11.47
C LYS A 381 6.40 -14.20 10.19
N LYS A 382 7.69 -13.88 10.17
CA LYS A 382 8.62 -14.25 9.10
C LYS A 382 9.36 -15.54 9.46
N PHE A 383 9.56 -16.40 8.47
CA PHE A 383 10.31 -17.64 8.58
C PHE A 383 11.43 -17.61 7.53
N GLY A 384 12.63 -17.25 7.96
CA GLY A 384 13.75 -17.01 7.06
C GLY A 384 13.52 -15.79 6.12
N LYS A 385 14.05 -15.90 4.91
CA LYS A 385 13.99 -14.83 3.91
C LYS A 385 12.71 -14.87 3.06
N HIS A 386 12.13 -16.06 2.89
CA HIS A 386 11.21 -16.36 1.80
C HIS A 386 9.76 -16.52 2.23
N TYR A 387 9.50 -16.79 3.52
CA TYR A 387 8.16 -17.14 3.98
C TYR A 387 7.66 -16.17 5.03
N SER A 388 6.38 -15.84 4.96
CA SER A 388 5.73 -15.08 6.02
C SER A 388 4.25 -15.47 6.15
N VAL A 389 3.72 -15.27 7.36
CA VAL A 389 2.29 -15.39 7.68
C VAL A 389 1.86 -14.10 8.33
N LEU A 390 0.68 -13.61 7.93
CA LEU A 390 0.00 -12.45 8.49
C LEU A 390 -1.37 -12.88 9.00
N ALA A 391 -1.74 -12.43 10.21
CA ALA A 391 -3.11 -12.33 10.67
C ALA A 391 -3.43 -10.86 10.92
N LYS A 392 -4.62 -10.41 10.49
CA LYS A 392 -5.06 -9.02 10.63
C LYS A 392 -6.55 -8.98 10.97
N TYR A 393 -6.94 -7.99 11.77
CA TYR A 393 -8.30 -7.76 12.22
C TYR A 393 -8.58 -6.27 12.21
N ALA A 394 -9.76 -5.87 11.78
CA ALA A 394 -10.31 -4.53 11.90
C ALA A 394 -11.75 -4.58 12.39
N TYR A 395 -12.11 -3.65 13.26
CA TYR A 395 -13.48 -3.45 13.72
C TYR A 395 -13.80 -1.97 13.79
N TYR A 396 -14.68 -1.53 12.89
CA TYR A 396 -15.24 -0.19 12.87
C TYR A 396 -16.61 -0.18 13.55
N ASP A 397 -16.73 0.66 14.57
CA ASP A 397 -17.95 0.95 15.33
C ASP A 397 -18.55 2.26 14.78
N ALA A 398 -19.64 2.13 14.02
CA ALA A 398 -20.24 3.22 13.27
C ALA A 398 -21.09 4.13 14.18
N ASP A 399 -20.99 5.44 13.96
CA ASP A 399 -21.92 6.41 14.55
C ASP A 399 -22.74 7.09 13.42
N GLN A 400 -22.20 8.08 12.74
CA GLN A 400 -22.94 8.84 11.72
C GLN A 400 -22.45 8.57 10.29
N PHE A 401 -21.60 7.58 10.11
CA PHE A 401 -21.08 7.20 8.80
C PHE A 401 -20.99 5.68 8.64
N SER A 402 -21.51 5.16 7.54
CA SER A 402 -21.46 3.73 7.20
C SER A 402 -22.23 2.84 8.20
N THR A 403 -21.77 1.62 8.44
CA THR A 403 -22.32 0.63 9.38
C THR A 403 -21.17 -0.08 10.08
N ASP A 404 -21.47 -0.72 11.23
CA ASP A 404 -20.50 -1.55 11.93
C ASP A 404 -19.91 -2.56 10.97
N THR A 405 -18.59 -2.55 10.88
CA THR A 405 -17.87 -3.35 9.91
C THR A 405 -16.73 -4.11 10.58
N GLN A 406 -16.73 -5.43 10.41
CA GLN A 406 -15.67 -6.30 10.86
C GLN A 406 -14.94 -6.91 9.66
N LYS A 407 -13.60 -6.91 9.72
CA LYS A 407 -12.77 -7.58 8.73
C LYS A 407 -11.73 -8.48 9.38
N ILE A 408 -11.50 -9.63 8.77
CA ILE A 408 -10.48 -10.60 9.20
C ILE A 408 -9.66 -11.02 7.99
N TRP A 409 -8.34 -11.05 8.14
CA TRP A 409 -7.43 -11.55 7.11
C TRP A 409 -6.48 -12.58 7.67
N VAL A 410 -6.24 -13.63 6.90
CA VAL A 410 -5.14 -14.56 7.10
C VAL A 410 -4.41 -14.71 5.77
N GLN A 411 -3.10 -14.52 5.79
CA GLN A 411 -2.31 -14.51 4.57
C GLN A 411 -1.02 -15.32 4.77
N ALA A 412 -0.62 -16.05 3.74
CA ALA A 412 0.68 -16.70 3.65
C ALA A 412 1.37 -16.25 2.37
N ASN A 413 2.65 -15.88 2.48
CA ASN A 413 3.45 -15.44 1.35
C ASN A 413 4.72 -16.26 1.23
N ILE A 414 5.10 -16.57 -0.02
CA ILE A 414 6.35 -17.21 -0.42
C ILE A 414 6.97 -16.36 -1.52
N SER A 415 8.23 -15.91 -1.33
CA SER A 415 8.92 -15.02 -2.27
C SER A 415 10.38 -15.43 -2.47
N PHE A 416 10.80 -15.54 -3.74
CA PHE A 416 12.15 -15.88 -4.17
C PHE A 416 12.72 -14.85 -5.13
#